data_09253a54227a8ee3fac7e04b278a6d99
#
_entry.id   09253a54227a8ee3fac7e04b278a6d99
#
_cell.length_a   1.000
_cell.length_b   1.000
_cell.length_c   1.000
_cell.angle_alpha   90.00
_cell.angle_beta   90.00
_cell.angle_gamma   90.00
#
_symmetry.space_group_name_H-M   'P 1'
#
loop_
_entity.id
_entity.type
_entity.pdbx_description
1 polymer ?
#
loop_
_entity_poly.entity_id
_entity_poly.type
_entity_poly.pdbx_seq_one_letter_code
_entity_poly.pdbx_strand_id
1 'polypeptide(L)'
;NKFNPTFTAETHNFPTGIAPFPGASTGTGGRIRDTISIGKGGSMVAGTAGYCVGKLFTNHYKKMDCHSPEHILLRASDGASDYGNKIGEPLIQGFARDFSTDYNDKHIEWLKPIMFSGGIGVMKNSNTKKDHAKNGMLIIRIGGPAYKIGIGGGSASSKNQSSSDYLSNIMAVQ
;
A
#
# COMPACT_ATOMS: atom_id res chain seq x y z
N ASN A 1 2.19 12.58 31.38
CA ASN A 1 1.54 11.96 30.21
C ASN A 1 2.26 10.67 29.85
N LYS A 2 1.54 9.53 29.85
CA LYS A 2 2.06 8.25 29.36
C LYS A 2 1.68 8.10 27.89
N PHE A 3 2.65 7.68 27.08
CA PHE A 3 2.47 7.37 25.66
C PHE A 3 2.72 5.90 25.43
N ASN A 4 1.97 5.33 24.50
CA ASN A 4 2.16 3.97 24.02
C ASN A 4 2.75 4.06 22.60
N PRO A 5 3.85 3.38 22.29
CA PRO A 5 4.30 3.24 20.93
C PRO A 5 3.29 2.40 20.13
N THR A 6 3.13 2.74 18.87
CA THR A 6 2.35 1.96 17.92
C THR A 6 3.26 1.51 16.80
N PHE A 7 2.98 0.33 16.29
CA PHE A 7 3.73 -0.26 15.18
C PHE A 7 2.74 -0.88 14.21
N THR A 8 2.92 -0.61 12.92
CA THR A 8 2.07 -1.14 11.86
C THR A 8 2.89 -1.43 10.61
N ALA A 9 2.46 -2.42 9.86
CA ALA A 9 3.04 -2.79 8.57
C ALA A 9 1.95 -3.36 7.67
N GLU A 10 1.97 -2.95 6.42
CA GLU A 10 1.02 -3.35 5.39
C GLU A 10 1.73 -3.63 4.06
N THR A 11 1.09 -4.39 3.20
CA THR A 11 1.52 -4.56 1.81
C THR A 11 0.40 -4.20 0.86
N HIS A 12 0.75 -3.57 -0.28
CA HIS A 12 -0.21 -3.17 -1.31
C HIS A 12 0.27 -3.62 -2.69
N ASN A 13 0.38 -4.93 -2.87
CA ASN A 13 1.13 -5.58 -3.94
C ASN A 13 0.44 -5.50 -5.30
N PHE A 14 -0.74 -6.08 -5.42
CA PHE A 14 -1.50 -6.13 -6.67
C PHE A 14 -1.80 -4.74 -7.23
N PRO A 15 -2.36 -3.79 -6.46
CA PRO A 15 -2.64 -2.46 -6.98
C PRO A 15 -1.37 -1.73 -7.44
N THR A 16 -0.23 -1.93 -6.76
CA THR A 16 1.05 -1.34 -7.17
C THR A 16 1.58 -1.95 -8.48
N GLY A 17 1.30 -3.21 -8.74
CA GLY A 17 1.64 -3.83 -10.03
C GLY A 17 0.82 -3.27 -11.20
N ILE A 18 -0.45 -2.99 -10.97
CA ILE A 18 -1.38 -2.52 -11.99
C ILE A 18 -1.27 -1.00 -12.22
N ALA A 19 -1.19 -0.23 -11.15
CA ALA A 19 -1.08 1.23 -11.19
C ALA A 19 -0.07 1.68 -10.13
N PRO A 20 1.23 1.71 -10.45
CA PRO A 20 2.29 1.81 -9.45
C PRO A 20 2.21 3.06 -8.57
N PHE A 21 1.98 4.25 -9.14
CA PHE A 21 1.88 5.48 -8.36
C PHE A 21 0.67 5.46 -7.40
N PRO A 22 -0.59 5.34 -7.87
CA PRO A 22 -1.73 5.37 -6.96
C PRO A 22 -1.78 4.14 -6.05
N GLY A 23 -1.31 2.99 -6.52
CA GLY A 23 -1.23 1.77 -5.73
C GLY A 23 -0.31 1.92 -4.52
N ALA A 24 0.89 2.44 -4.70
CA ALA A 24 1.84 2.67 -3.60
C ALA A 24 1.44 3.86 -2.72
N SER A 25 0.87 4.91 -3.31
CA SER A 25 0.28 6.02 -2.56
C SER A 25 -0.79 5.53 -1.59
N THR A 26 -1.72 4.70 -2.08
CA THR A 26 -2.77 4.09 -1.25
C THR A 26 -2.19 3.13 -0.21
N GLY A 27 -1.14 2.37 -0.54
CA GLY A 27 -0.46 1.48 0.41
C GLY A 27 0.13 2.25 1.60
N THR A 28 0.84 3.34 1.34
CA THR A 28 1.35 4.24 2.38
C THR A 28 0.20 4.90 3.15
N GLY A 29 -0.80 5.40 2.43
CA GLY A 29 -1.96 6.05 3.02
C GLY A 29 -2.80 5.13 3.91
N GLY A 30 -2.98 3.86 3.51
CA GLY A 30 -3.67 2.86 4.31
C GLY A 30 -3.01 2.63 5.65
N ARG A 31 -1.71 2.43 5.64
CA ARG A 31 -0.91 2.23 6.84
C ARG A 31 -0.94 3.48 7.76
N ILE A 32 -0.83 4.69 7.17
CA ILE A 32 -0.94 5.95 7.92
C ILE A 32 -2.33 6.07 8.56
N ARG A 33 -3.39 5.80 7.80
CA ARG A 33 -4.78 5.81 8.33
C ARG A 33 -4.95 4.87 9.50
N ASP A 34 -4.36 3.68 9.45
CA ASP A 34 -4.42 2.74 10.56
C ASP A 34 -3.79 3.33 11.83
N THR A 35 -2.64 4.00 11.70
CA THR A 35 -1.98 4.65 12.83
C THR A 35 -2.81 5.78 13.42
N ILE A 36 -3.39 6.66 12.58
CA ILE A 36 -4.13 7.82 13.09
C ILE A 36 -5.55 7.49 13.57
N SER A 37 -6.11 6.33 13.16
CA SER A 37 -7.50 5.95 13.50
C SER A 37 -7.62 4.97 14.68
N ILE A 38 -6.50 4.53 15.26
CA ILE A 38 -6.54 3.62 16.40
C ILE A 38 -7.08 4.31 17.67
N GLY A 39 -7.88 3.59 18.45
CA GLY A 39 -8.47 4.13 19.67
C GLY A 39 -9.23 5.44 19.44
N LYS A 40 -8.82 6.50 20.11
CA LYS A 40 -9.30 7.88 19.91
C LYS A 40 -8.30 8.73 19.09
N GLY A 41 -7.39 8.12 18.40
CA GLY A 41 -6.39 8.74 17.55
C GLY A 41 -4.97 8.56 18.05
N GLY A 42 -4.08 8.26 17.09
CA GLY A 42 -2.64 8.22 17.25
C GLY A 42 -1.95 9.27 16.39
N SER A 43 -0.67 9.43 16.57
CA SER A 43 0.19 10.30 15.77
C SER A 43 1.31 9.49 15.15
N MET A 44 1.61 9.74 13.88
CA MET A 44 2.75 9.13 13.20
C MET A 44 4.04 9.78 13.68
N VAL A 45 5.10 8.98 13.71
CA VAL A 45 6.46 9.44 14.04
C VAL A 45 7.37 9.27 12.83
N ALA A 46 7.38 8.09 12.23
CA ALA A 46 8.19 7.80 11.06
C ALA A 46 7.67 6.59 10.30
N GLY A 47 7.89 6.56 9.00
CA GLY A 47 7.56 5.47 8.12
C GLY A 47 8.76 4.84 7.42
N THR A 48 8.52 3.70 6.81
CA THR A 48 9.44 3.00 5.91
C THR A 48 8.68 2.47 4.71
N ALA A 49 9.32 2.39 3.57
CA ALA A 49 8.77 1.77 2.37
C ALA A 49 9.75 0.77 1.76
N GLY A 50 9.25 -0.33 1.24
CA GLY A 50 10.09 -1.35 0.63
C GLY A 50 9.43 -1.94 -0.63
N TYR A 51 10.28 -2.32 -1.59
CA TYR A 51 9.83 -2.81 -2.87
C TYR A 51 10.59 -4.06 -3.27
N CYS A 52 9.84 -5.08 -3.74
CA CYS A 52 10.43 -6.19 -4.46
C CYS A 52 9.79 -6.23 -5.86
N VAL A 53 10.62 -6.28 -6.88
CA VAL A 53 10.19 -6.25 -8.28
C VAL A 53 10.91 -7.35 -9.06
N GLY A 54 10.43 -7.67 -10.25
CA GLY A 54 11.13 -8.55 -11.16
C GLY A 54 12.53 -8.04 -11.51
N LYS A 55 13.31 -8.81 -12.26
CA LYS A 55 14.69 -8.45 -12.59
C LYS A 55 14.77 -7.13 -13.34
N LEU A 56 15.57 -6.20 -12.80
CA LEU A 56 15.80 -4.89 -13.40
C LEU A 56 16.67 -4.99 -14.67
N PHE A 57 16.46 -4.05 -15.58
CA PHE A 57 17.27 -3.83 -16.78
C PHE A 57 17.31 -5.03 -17.74
N THR A 58 16.19 -5.76 -17.86
CA THR A 58 16.04 -6.83 -18.83
C THR A 58 15.07 -6.42 -19.96
N ASN A 59 15.21 -7.08 -21.13
CA ASN A 59 14.28 -6.87 -22.24
C ASN A 59 13.04 -7.81 -22.18
N HIS A 60 12.93 -8.63 -21.16
CA HIS A 60 11.89 -9.64 -21.04
C HIS A 60 10.48 -9.03 -21.06
N TYR A 61 10.29 -7.95 -20.34
CA TYR A 61 8.99 -7.26 -20.16
C TYR A 61 8.47 -6.53 -21.39
N LYS A 62 9.30 -6.26 -22.40
CA LYS A 62 8.85 -5.59 -23.64
C LYS A 62 7.77 -6.37 -24.42
N LYS A 63 7.64 -7.64 -24.15
CA LYS A 63 6.69 -8.56 -24.81
C LYS A 63 5.49 -8.90 -23.90
N MET A 64 5.46 -8.37 -22.69
CA MET A 64 4.41 -8.66 -21.71
C MET A 64 3.49 -7.45 -21.58
N ASP A 65 2.21 -7.71 -21.41
CA ASP A 65 1.20 -6.68 -21.17
C ASP A 65 1.19 -6.28 -19.67
N CYS A 66 2.35 -5.81 -19.19
CA CYS A 66 2.55 -5.36 -17.82
C CYS A 66 3.61 -4.27 -17.74
N HIS A 67 3.62 -3.51 -16.66
CA HIS A 67 4.68 -2.54 -16.41
C HIS A 67 6.02 -3.21 -16.17
N SER A 68 7.10 -2.59 -16.69
CA SER A 68 8.44 -3.08 -16.38
C SER A 68 8.80 -2.88 -14.90
N PRO A 69 9.68 -3.71 -14.33
CA PRO A 69 10.12 -3.57 -12.94
C PRO A 69 10.68 -2.19 -12.60
N GLU A 70 11.41 -1.57 -13.54
CA GLU A 70 11.94 -0.21 -13.38
C GLU A 70 10.80 0.81 -13.26
N HIS A 71 9.79 0.72 -14.14
CA HIS A 71 8.64 1.61 -14.10
C HIS A 71 7.87 1.45 -12.78
N ILE A 72 7.64 0.20 -12.35
CA ILE A 72 6.98 -0.08 -11.08
C ILE A 72 7.76 0.54 -9.92
N LEU A 73 9.07 0.29 -9.84
CA LEU A 73 9.91 0.76 -8.75
C LEU A 73 9.93 2.29 -8.64
N LEU A 74 10.15 2.98 -9.75
CA LEU A 74 10.19 4.44 -9.78
C LEU A 74 8.83 5.04 -9.41
N ARG A 75 7.77 4.61 -10.10
CA ARG A 75 6.44 5.19 -9.88
C ARG A 75 5.83 4.83 -8.54
N ALA A 76 6.12 3.65 -7.99
CA ALA A 76 5.71 3.28 -6.64
C ALA A 76 6.42 4.13 -5.58
N SER A 77 7.72 4.37 -5.76
CA SER A 77 8.49 5.25 -4.88
C SER A 77 7.92 6.68 -4.88
N ASP A 78 7.63 7.23 -6.06
CA ASP A 78 6.99 8.54 -6.20
C ASP A 78 5.64 8.60 -5.46
N GLY A 79 4.79 7.57 -5.64
CA GLY A 79 3.47 7.52 -5.03
C GLY A 79 3.52 7.43 -3.49
N ALA A 80 4.39 6.61 -2.96
CA ALA A 80 4.59 6.49 -1.51
C ALA A 80 5.10 7.81 -0.91
N SER A 81 6.07 8.45 -1.56
CA SER A 81 6.62 9.74 -1.14
C SER A 81 5.58 10.85 -1.20
N ASP A 82 4.78 10.89 -2.27
CA ASP A 82 3.72 11.90 -2.44
C ASP A 82 2.73 11.88 -1.27
N TYR A 83 2.27 10.70 -0.88
CA TYR A 83 1.34 10.58 0.24
C TYR A 83 1.99 10.95 1.58
N GLY A 84 3.19 10.44 1.84
CA GLY A 84 3.94 10.74 3.06
C GLY A 84 4.21 12.23 3.21
N ASN A 85 4.64 12.88 2.13
CA ASN A 85 4.93 14.33 2.11
C ASN A 85 3.68 15.18 2.39
N LYS A 86 2.53 14.83 1.82
CA LYS A 86 1.27 15.54 2.06
C LYS A 86 0.80 15.47 3.51
N ILE A 87 1.09 14.40 4.20
CA ILE A 87 0.70 14.18 5.61
C ILE A 87 1.80 14.64 6.57
N GLY A 88 3.03 14.80 6.09
CA GLY A 88 4.19 15.19 6.90
C GLY A 88 4.83 14.03 7.64
N GLU A 89 4.71 12.79 7.13
CA GLU A 89 5.40 11.64 7.69
C GLU A 89 6.78 11.48 7.07
N PRO A 90 7.87 11.52 7.85
CA PRO A 90 9.21 11.25 7.34
C PRO A 90 9.37 9.76 7.02
N LEU A 91 9.76 9.43 5.79
CA LEU A 91 10.24 8.09 5.43
C LEU A 91 11.73 8.00 5.73
N ILE A 92 12.07 7.30 6.81
CA ILE A 92 13.44 7.28 7.35
C ILE A 92 14.28 6.13 6.85
N GLN A 93 13.68 5.12 6.27
CA GLN A 93 14.36 3.93 5.77
C GLN A 93 13.51 3.23 4.71
N GLY A 94 14.16 2.43 3.89
CA GLY A 94 13.49 1.58 2.93
C GLY A 94 14.43 0.54 2.34
N PHE A 95 13.91 -0.26 1.45
CA PHE A 95 14.69 -1.21 0.67
C PHE A 95 14.10 -1.38 -0.74
N ALA A 96 14.96 -1.75 -1.67
CA ALA A 96 14.55 -2.24 -2.98
C ALA A 96 15.27 -3.56 -3.25
N ARG A 97 14.56 -4.52 -3.82
CA ARG A 97 15.08 -5.83 -4.23
C ARG A 97 14.54 -6.17 -5.60
N ASP A 98 15.38 -6.71 -6.43
CA ASP A 98 15.00 -7.34 -7.68
C ASP A 98 15.35 -8.84 -7.65
N PHE A 99 14.55 -9.64 -8.32
CA PHE A 99 14.83 -11.07 -8.41
C PHE A 99 14.17 -11.70 -9.61
N SER A 100 14.94 -12.53 -10.31
CA SER A 100 14.45 -13.59 -11.18
C SER A 100 15.44 -14.76 -11.19
N THR A 101 14.95 -15.93 -11.45
CA THR A 101 15.74 -17.15 -11.63
C THR A 101 15.01 -18.13 -12.53
N ASP A 102 15.78 -18.99 -13.20
CA ASP A 102 15.22 -20.12 -13.93
C ASP A 102 15.41 -21.39 -13.09
N TYR A 103 14.33 -22.14 -12.93
CA TYR A 103 14.33 -23.40 -12.18
C TYR A 103 13.38 -24.42 -12.83
N ASN A 104 13.90 -25.57 -13.21
CA ASN A 104 13.14 -26.66 -13.87
C ASN A 104 12.33 -26.14 -15.08
N ASP A 105 12.99 -25.47 -16.01
CA ASP A 105 12.41 -24.89 -17.24
C ASP A 105 11.32 -23.85 -17.00
N LYS A 106 11.21 -23.33 -15.78
CA LYS A 106 10.28 -22.27 -15.41
C LYS A 106 11.04 -21.01 -15.00
N HIS A 107 10.62 -19.88 -15.53
CA HIS A 107 11.08 -18.58 -15.08
C HIS A 107 10.31 -18.14 -13.85
N ILE A 108 11.02 -17.81 -12.78
CA ILE A 108 10.44 -17.41 -11.48
C ILE A 108 10.93 -16.00 -11.16
N GLU A 109 10.00 -15.09 -10.90
CA GLU A 109 10.29 -13.70 -10.55
C GLU A 109 9.15 -13.05 -9.77
N TRP A 110 9.38 -11.86 -9.22
CA TRP A 110 8.32 -11.03 -8.67
C TRP A 110 7.59 -10.27 -9.78
N LEU A 111 6.83 -10.97 -10.62
CA LEU A 111 5.99 -10.33 -11.63
C LEU A 111 4.91 -9.45 -10.97
N LYS A 112 4.27 -9.95 -9.95
CA LYS A 112 3.48 -9.14 -9.02
C LYS A 112 4.44 -8.58 -7.97
N PRO A 113 4.64 -7.23 -7.93
CA PRO A 113 5.59 -6.64 -6.99
C PRO A 113 5.13 -6.82 -5.54
N ILE A 114 6.07 -6.70 -4.63
CA ILE A 114 5.77 -6.42 -3.23
C ILE A 114 5.97 -4.92 -3.01
N MET A 115 4.92 -4.27 -2.53
CA MET A 115 4.98 -2.91 -1.98
C MET A 115 4.70 -2.99 -0.50
N PHE A 116 5.71 -2.78 0.29
CA PHE A 116 5.67 -2.79 1.75
C PHE A 116 5.66 -1.36 2.28
N SER A 117 4.78 -1.09 3.24
CA SER A 117 4.76 0.15 3.99
C SER A 117 4.69 -0.18 5.48
N GLY A 118 5.69 0.25 6.24
CA GLY A 118 5.74 0.10 7.68
C GLY A 118 5.88 1.45 8.37
N GLY A 119 5.63 1.50 9.67
CA GLY A 119 5.81 2.73 10.41
C GLY A 119 5.61 2.59 11.90
N ILE A 120 6.07 3.59 12.59
CA ILE A 120 5.93 3.77 14.02
C ILE A 120 5.14 5.03 14.32
N GLY A 121 4.40 4.98 15.39
CA GLY A 121 3.63 6.11 15.89
C GLY A 121 3.58 6.10 17.40
N VAL A 122 2.84 7.03 17.94
CA VAL A 122 2.59 7.13 19.37
C VAL A 122 1.13 7.43 19.63
N MET A 123 0.60 6.91 20.71
CA MET A 123 -0.75 7.17 21.18
C MET A 123 -0.75 7.51 22.66
N LYS A 124 -1.47 8.55 23.07
CA LYS A 124 -1.68 8.84 24.47
C LYS A 124 -2.37 7.68 25.16
N ASN A 125 -1.98 7.34 26.37
CA ASN A 125 -2.62 6.26 27.14
C ASN A 125 -4.13 6.47 27.31
N SER A 126 -4.59 7.71 27.42
CA SER A 126 -6.02 8.07 27.49
C SER A 126 -6.80 7.75 26.18
N ASN A 127 -6.10 7.55 25.06
CA ASN A 127 -6.69 7.33 23.74
C ASN A 127 -6.79 5.85 23.36
N THR A 128 -6.33 4.93 24.23
CA THR A 128 -6.25 3.49 23.90
C THR A 128 -7.59 2.82 23.70
N LYS A 129 -8.67 3.38 24.22
CA LYS A 129 -10.01 2.84 24.08
C LYS A 129 -10.95 3.87 23.46
N LYS A 130 -11.80 3.43 22.55
CA LYS A 130 -12.89 4.24 22.00
C LYS A 130 -13.98 4.41 23.05
N ASP A 131 -14.65 5.56 23.04
CA ASP A 131 -15.81 5.77 23.88
C ASP A 131 -17.01 4.99 23.34
N HIS A 132 -17.87 4.55 24.24
CA HIS A 132 -19.16 3.93 23.84
C HIS A 132 -20.10 4.99 23.28
N ALA A 133 -20.82 4.63 22.24
CA ALA A 133 -21.89 5.49 21.71
C ALA A 133 -22.97 5.70 22.78
N LYS A 134 -23.47 6.95 22.89
CA LYS A 134 -24.48 7.36 23.83
C LYS A 134 -25.64 8.02 23.09
N ASN A 135 -26.82 7.97 23.69
CA ASN A 135 -27.98 8.67 23.15
C ASN A 135 -27.71 10.19 23.06
N GLY A 136 -28.06 10.80 21.94
CA GLY A 136 -27.78 12.20 21.64
C GLY A 136 -26.46 12.48 20.91
N MET A 137 -25.62 11.49 20.71
CA MET A 137 -24.44 11.66 19.84
C MET A 137 -24.86 11.74 18.38
N LEU A 138 -24.14 12.57 17.61
CA LEU A 138 -24.35 12.70 16.17
C LEU A 138 -23.58 11.62 15.41
N ILE A 139 -24.22 11.07 14.39
CA ILE A 139 -23.57 10.23 13.39
C ILE A 139 -23.21 11.13 12.22
N ILE A 140 -21.91 11.32 11.98
CA ILE A 140 -21.41 12.17 10.91
C ILE A 140 -20.77 11.30 9.83
N ARG A 141 -21.23 11.45 8.58
CA ARG A 141 -20.62 10.84 7.40
C ARG A 141 -19.92 11.93 6.58
N ILE A 142 -18.62 11.76 6.33
CA ILE A 142 -17.80 12.64 5.49
C ILE A 142 -17.21 11.80 4.37
N GLY A 143 -17.36 12.24 3.13
CA GLY A 143 -16.82 11.56 1.95
C GLY A 143 -17.72 11.68 0.72
N GLY A 144 -17.20 11.24 -0.41
CA GLY A 144 -17.90 11.17 -1.68
C GLY A 144 -18.79 9.93 -1.82
N PRO A 145 -19.20 9.59 -3.05
CA PRO A 145 -19.98 8.39 -3.34
C PRO A 145 -19.23 7.13 -2.91
N ALA A 146 -19.96 6.16 -2.37
CA ALA A 146 -19.40 4.84 -2.10
C ALA A 146 -19.51 3.96 -3.36
N TYR A 147 -18.38 3.44 -3.84
CA TYR A 147 -18.31 2.50 -4.96
C TYR A 147 -18.14 1.07 -4.42
N LYS A 148 -18.64 0.08 -5.18
CA LYS A 148 -18.56 -1.36 -4.81
C LYS A 148 -17.16 -1.98 -5.00
N ILE A 149 -16.13 -1.17 -5.10
CA ILE A 149 -14.75 -1.61 -5.39
C ILE A 149 -14.16 -2.42 -4.23
N GLY A 150 -14.52 -2.13 -2.99
CA GLY A 150 -14.00 -2.84 -1.83
C GLY A 150 -14.52 -4.26 -1.64
N ILE A 151 -15.69 -4.60 -2.22
CA ILE A 151 -16.28 -5.94 -2.13
C ILE A 151 -15.59 -6.85 -3.14
N GLY A 152 -14.68 -7.68 -2.68
CA GLY A 152 -13.88 -8.56 -3.52
C GLY A 152 -12.58 -7.94 -4.05
N GLY A 153 -12.28 -6.68 -3.75
CA GLY A 153 -11.00 -6.05 -4.11
C GLY A 153 -9.79 -6.80 -3.55
N GLY A 154 -9.90 -7.32 -2.33
CA GLY A 154 -8.90 -8.20 -1.74
C GLY A 154 -8.77 -9.55 -2.45
N SER A 155 -9.81 -10.05 -3.11
CA SER A 155 -9.76 -11.32 -3.84
C SER A 155 -8.94 -11.24 -5.13
N ALA A 156 -8.87 -10.07 -5.76
CA ALA A 156 -8.05 -9.87 -6.96
C ALA A 156 -6.56 -10.07 -6.70
N SER A 157 -6.08 -9.76 -5.50
CA SER A 157 -4.68 -9.98 -5.12
C SER A 157 -4.31 -11.45 -4.99
N SER A 158 -5.30 -12.34 -4.82
CA SER A 158 -5.11 -13.79 -4.66
C SER A 158 -5.37 -14.59 -5.95
N LYS A 159 -5.82 -13.94 -7.03
CA LYS A 159 -6.05 -14.59 -8.32
C LYS A 159 -4.80 -14.60 -9.19
N ASN A 160 -4.70 -15.60 -10.06
CA ASN A 160 -3.76 -15.53 -11.18
C ASN A 160 -4.17 -14.37 -12.08
N GLN A 161 -3.21 -13.54 -12.45
CA GLN A 161 -3.45 -12.42 -13.34
C GLN A 161 -3.48 -12.89 -14.78
N SER A 162 -4.52 -12.48 -15.52
CA SER A 162 -4.62 -12.68 -16.95
C SER A 162 -4.63 -11.32 -17.67
N SER A 163 -4.13 -11.28 -18.89
CA SER A 163 -4.13 -10.07 -19.72
C SER A 163 -5.53 -9.52 -19.99
N SER A 164 -6.56 -10.39 -20.01
CA SER A 164 -7.94 -9.99 -20.19
C SER A 164 -8.54 -9.16 -19.06
N ASP A 165 -7.98 -9.28 -17.85
CA ASP A 165 -8.48 -8.58 -16.65
C ASP A 165 -7.76 -7.24 -16.40
N TYR A 166 -6.73 -6.93 -17.18
CA TYR A 166 -5.85 -5.79 -16.93
C TYR A 166 -6.58 -4.44 -16.93
N LEU A 167 -7.42 -4.19 -17.97
CA LEU A 167 -8.16 -2.92 -18.07
C LEU A 167 -9.20 -2.76 -16.96
N SER A 168 -9.92 -3.83 -16.62
CA SER A 168 -10.89 -3.78 -15.51
C SER A 168 -10.20 -3.57 -14.17
N ASN A 169 -9.01 -4.11 -14.00
CA ASN A 169 -8.21 -3.96 -12.79
C ASN A 169 -7.64 -2.54 -12.62
N ILE A 170 -7.19 -1.88 -13.72
CA ILE A 170 -6.75 -0.48 -13.67
C ILE A 170 -7.87 0.43 -13.18
N MET A 171 -9.08 0.22 -13.67
CA MET A 171 -10.25 1.04 -13.27
C MET A 171 -10.66 0.81 -11.81
N ALA A 172 -10.23 -0.29 -11.20
CA ALA A 172 -10.54 -0.62 -9.81
C ALA A 172 -9.50 -0.11 -8.79
N VAL A 173 -8.35 0.35 -9.25
CA VAL A 173 -7.30 0.93 -8.37
C VAL A 173 -7.60 2.41 -8.16
N GLN A 174 -7.81 2.76 -6.92
CA GLN A 174 -8.01 4.14 -6.46
C GLN A 174 -6.75 4.68 -5.80
#